data_86d6082fb267b3cce620a3d795a908d0
#
_entry.id   86d6082fb267b3cce620a3d795a908d0
#
_cell.length_a   1.000
_cell.length_b   1.000
_cell.length_c   1.000
_cell.angle_alpha   90.00
_cell.angle_beta   90.00
_cell.angle_gamma   90.00
#
_symmetry.space_group_name_H-M   'P 1'
#
loop_
_entity.id
_entity.type
_entity.pdbx_description
1 polymer ?
#
loop_
_entity_poly.entity_id
_entity_poly.type
_entity_poly.pdbx_seq_one_letter_code
_entity_poly.pdbx_strand_id
1 'polypeptide(L)'
;LRLGDEGLGAGDVVRVGGLELGVVPTPGHTADSLCFHLPADQAVLTGDTVLGRGTTVVAHPDGRLGDYLDSLRRLRSLTVDDGVHTVLPGHGPVLEDAQGVVEFYLAHRAHRLAQVETAVEDGYRTPGAVVEHVYADVARSLWPAAELSVRAQLEYLEEHGLI
;
A
#
# COMPACT_ATOMS: atom_id res chain seq x y z
N LEU A 1 -19.85 11.81 -5.40
CA LEU A 1 -20.18 11.63 -6.83
C LEU A 1 -21.30 12.60 -7.21
N ARG A 2 -21.18 13.24 -8.39
CA ARG A 2 -22.24 14.05 -8.96
C ARG A 2 -23.12 13.20 -9.86
N LEU A 3 -24.35 13.64 -10.14
CA LEU A 3 -25.19 12.98 -11.13
C LEU A 3 -24.46 12.99 -12.48
N GLY A 4 -24.17 11.81 -13.03
CA GLY A 4 -23.41 11.64 -14.28
C GLY A 4 -21.93 11.23 -14.09
N ASP A 5 -21.41 11.15 -12.85
CA ASP A 5 -20.12 10.55 -12.59
C ASP A 5 -20.25 9.02 -12.72
N GLU A 6 -19.29 8.40 -13.40
CA GLU A 6 -19.18 6.95 -13.52
C GLU A 6 -18.19 6.43 -12.48
N GLY A 7 -18.53 5.35 -11.78
CA GLY A 7 -17.60 4.63 -10.92
C GLY A 7 -16.63 3.83 -11.77
N LEU A 8 -15.35 3.78 -11.36
CA LEU A 8 -14.33 2.94 -12.00
C LEU A 8 -14.11 1.66 -11.18
N GLY A 9 -13.94 0.54 -11.87
CA GLY A 9 -13.71 -0.75 -11.26
C GLY A 9 -12.70 -1.61 -12.00
N ALA A 10 -12.51 -2.84 -11.53
CA ALA A 10 -11.58 -3.78 -12.12
C ALA A 10 -11.93 -4.08 -13.59
N GLY A 11 -10.95 -3.96 -14.48
CA GLY A 11 -11.09 -4.24 -15.89
C GLY A 11 -11.63 -3.08 -16.73
N ASP A 12 -12.00 -1.96 -16.11
CA ASP A 12 -12.35 -0.75 -16.85
C ASP A 12 -11.12 -0.16 -17.55
N VAL A 13 -11.35 0.49 -18.67
CA VAL A 13 -10.31 1.19 -19.42
C VAL A 13 -10.75 2.63 -19.69
N VAL A 14 -10.02 3.58 -19.13
CA VAL A 14 -10.23 5.00 -19.40
C VAL A 14 -9.41 5.38 -20.64
N ARG A 15 -10.09 6.00 -21.62
CA ARG A 15 -9.44 6.47 -22.87
C ARG A 15 -9.52 7.98 -22.96
N VAL A 16 -8.39 8.64 -23.02
CA VAL A 16 -8.30 10.10 -23.14
C VAL A 16 -7.08 10.53 -23.96
N GLY A 17 -7.30 11.37 -24.96
CA GLY A 17 -6.19 11.96 -25.74
C GLY A 17 -5.26 10.95 -26.43
N GLY A 18 -5.76 9.75 -26.75
CA GLY A 18 -4.96 8.67 -27.32
C GLY A 18 -4.25 7.77 -26.28
N LEU A 19 -4.39 8.06 -24.99
CA LEU A 19 -3.93 7.19 -23.90
C LEU A 19 -4.99 6.17 -23.55
N GLU A 20 -4.57 4.98 -23.19
CA GLU A 20 -5.38 3.95 -22.56
C GLU A 20 -4.85 3.68 -21.14
N LEU A 21 -5.73 3.78 -20.14
CA LEU A 21 -5.42 3.54 -18.74
C LEU A 21 -6.31 2.39 -18.23
N GLY A 22 -5.71 1.24 -18.00
CA GLY A 22 -6.38 0.11 -17.37
C GLY A 22 -6.56 0.36 -15.88
N VAL A 23 -7.78 0.21 -15.39
CA VAL A 23 -8.10 0.42 -13.97
C VAL A 23 -7.70 -0.81 -13.16
N VAL A 24 -6.87 -0.61 -12.13
CA VAL A 24 -6.38 -1.63 -11.21
C VAL A 24 -6.80 -1.24 -9.80
N PRO A 25 -7.84 -1.86 -9.22
CA PRO A 25 -8.20 -1.61 -7.83
C PRO A 25 -7.07 -2.03 -6.89
N THR A 26 -6.68 -1.10 -6.02
CA THR A 26 -5.59 -1.29 -5.06
C THR A 26 -6.00 -0.80 -3.66
N PRO A 27 -7.09 -1.37 -3.08
CA PRO A 27 -7.51 -1.01 -1.73
C PRO A 27 -6.42 -1.28 -0.71
N GLY A 28 -6.49 -0.60 0.43
CA GLY A 28 -5.62 -0.84 1.57
C GLY A 28 -4.92 0.39 2.13
N HIS A 29 -4.49 1.36 1.30
CA HIS A 29 -4.18 2.71 1.81
C HIS A 29 -5.47 3.44 2.17
N THR A 30 -6.42 3.47 1.23
CA THR A 30 -7.85 3.73 1.43
C THR A 30 -8.66 2.58 0.82
N ALA A 31 -9.92 2.44 1.23
CA ALA A 31 -10.78 1.35 0.73
C ALA A 31 -11.10 1.47 -0.77
N ASP A 32 -11.03 2.68 -1.33
CA ASP A 32 -11.36 3.01 -2.72
C ASP A 32 -10.14 3.31 -3.60
N SER A 33 -8.92 3.02 -3.13
CA SER A 33 -7.69 3.28 -3.88
C SER A 33 -7.66 2.57 -5.22
N LEU A 34 -7.23 3.29 -6.25
CA LEU A 34 -7.02 2.78 -7.60
C LEU A 34 -5.62 3.11 -8.11
N CYS A 35 -5.05 2.18 -8.86
CA CYS A 35 -3.91 2.42 -9.73
C CYS A 35 -4.36 2.40 -11.20
N PHE A 36 -3.54 2.96 -12.08
CA PHE A 36 -3.82 2.94 -13.52
C PHE A 36 -2.62 2.40 -14.27
N HIS A 37 -2.83 1.30 -14.98
CA HIS A 37 -1.83 0.69 -15.85
C HIS A 37 -1.83 1.38 -17.22
N LEU A 38 -0.65 1.80 -17.69
CA LEU A 38 -0.40 2.40 -18.99
C LEU A 38 0.44 1.42 -19.81
N PRO A 39 -0.18 0.52 -20.60
CA PRO A 39 0.54 -0.53 -21.31
C PRO A 39 1.54 0.03 -22.34
N ALA A 40 1.16 1.09 -23.06
CA ALA A 40 2.01 1.71 -24.07
C ALA A 40 3.31 2.31 -23.52
N ASP A 41 3.28 2.75 -22.26
CA ASP A 41 4.42 3.38 -21.57
C ASP A 41 5.12 2.38 -20.62
N GLN A 42 4.62 1.14 -20.52
CA GLN A 42 5.07 0.13 -19.54
C GLN A 42 5.15 0.70 -18.12
N ALA A 43 4.15 1.49 -17.74
CA ALA A 43 4.12 2.26 -16.52
C ALA A 43 2.84 2.03 -15.73
N VAL A 44 2.88 2.34 -14.43
CA VAL A 44 1.70 2.33 -13.56
C VAL A 44 1.65 3.60 -12.71
N LEU A 45 0.51 4.29 -12.73
CA LEU A 45 0.17 5.37 -11.82
C LEU A 45 -0.33 4.73 -10.52
N THR A 46 0.38 4.95 -9.41
CA THR A 46 0.10 4.25 -8.15
C THR A 46 -0.60 5.12 -7.10
N GLY A 47 -0.81 6.40 -7.36
CA GLY A 47 -1.33 7.31 -6.33
C GLY A 47 -0.50 7.18 -5.06
N ASP A 48 -1.17 6.92 -3.94
CA ASP A 48 -0.52 6.72 -2.65
C ASP A 48 -0.36 5.23 -2.26
N THR A 49 -0.67 4.30 -3.16
CA THR A 49 -0.38 2.87 -2.93
C THR A 49 1.12 2.61 -2.87
N VAL A 50 1.89 3.23 -3.75
CA VAL A 50 3.36 3.20 -3.75
C VAL A 50 3.86 4.63 -3.95
N LEU A 51 4.73 5.11 -3.05
CA LEU A 51 5.29 6.45 -3.07
C LEU A 51 6.71 6.44 -3.66
N GLY A 52 7.11 7.56 -4.25
CA GLY A 52 8.47 7.77 -4.75
C GLY A 52 9.51 8.02 -3.66
N ARG A 53 9.06 8.23 -2.41
CA ARG A 53 9.93 8.39 -1.24
C ARG A 53 9.20 7.95 0.03
N GLY A 54 9.88 7.18 0.87
CA GLY A 54 9.29 6.60 2.08
C GLY A 54 8.35 5.43 1.76
N THR A 55 7.47 5.12 2.68
CA THR A 55 6.46 4.08 2.52
C THR A 55 5.09 4.59 2.93
N THR A 56 4.07 4.10 2.26
CA THR A 56 2.67 4.45 2.50
C THR A 56 2.24 4.15 3.93
N VAL A 57 1.40 4.99 4.49
CA VAL A 57 0.72 4.72 5.76
C VAL A 57 -0.56 3.92 5.46
N VAL A 58 -0.72 2.78 6.10
CA VAL A 58 -1.98 2.01 6.10
C VAL A 58 -2.69 2.33 7.40
N ALA A 59 -3.64 3.26 7.34
CA ALA A 59 -4.25 3.88 8.52
C ALA A 59 -5.62 3.29 8.82
N HIS A 60 -5.71 2.45 9.88
CA HIS A 60 -7.01 2.00 10.40
C HIS A 60 -7.90 3.21 10.79
N PRO A 61 -9.25 3.19 10.54
CA PRO A 61 -10.04 2.03 10.09
C PRO A 61 -10.21 1.92 8.57
N ASP A 62 -9.92 2.94 7.79
CA ASP A 62 -10.12 2.91 6.34
C ASP A 62 -9.04 2.07 5.63
N GLY A 63 -7.79 2.21 6.06
CA GLY A 63 -6.69 1.39 5.59
C GLY A 63 -6.67 0.00 6.22
N ARG A 64 -6.56 -1.05 5.40
CA ARG A 64 -6.50 -2.47 5.82
C ARG A 64 -5.23 -3.13 5.28
N LEU A 65 -4.48 -3.77 6.19
CA LEU A 65 -3.18 -4.35 5.81
C LEU A 65 -3.34 -5.53 4.83
N GLY A 66 -4.34 -6.38 5.01
CA GLY A 66 -4.59 -7.52 4.11
C GLY A 66 -4.86 -7.06 2.68
N ASP A 67 -5.78 -6.11 2.51
CA ASP A 67 -6.12 -5.53 1.21
C ASP A 67 -4.91 -4.85 0.56
N TYR A 68 -4.10 -4.15 1.37
CA TYR A 68 -2.88 -3.50 0.91
C TYR A 68 -1.82 -4.49 0.41
N LEU A 69 -1.62 -5.61 1.12
CA LEU A 69 -0.71 -6.67 0.69
C LEU A 69 -1.17 -7.32 -0.62
N ASP A 70 -2.47 -7.55 -0.77
CA ASP A 70 -3.04 -8.08 -2.02
C ASP A 70 -2.90 -7.09 -3.18
N SER A 71 -3.03 -5.79 -2.90
CA SER A 71 -2.79 -4.73 -3.88
C SER A 71 -1.34 -4.69 -4.34
N LEU A 72 -0.38 -4.82 -3.42
CA LEU A 72 1.04 -4.94 -3.78
C LEU A 72 1.32 -6.20 -4.61
N ARG A 73 0.68 -7.33 -4.30
CA ARG A 73 0.80 -8.57 -5.11
C ARG A 73 0.25 -8.37 -6.52
N ARG A 74 -0.87 -7.66 -6.69
CA ARG A 74 -1.38 -7.28 -8.03
C ARG A 74 -0.41 -6.41 -8.79
N LEU A 75 0.17 -5.38 -8.15
CA LEU A 75 1.20 -4.55 -8.78
C LEU A 75 2.42 -5.38 -9.19
N ARG A 76 2.85 -6.34 -8.34
CA ARG A 76 3.93 -7.27 -8.69
C ARG A 76 3.59 -8.09 -9.94
N SER A 77 2.36 -8.58 -10.08
CA SER A 77 1.94 -9.29 -11.30
C SER A 77 2.07 -8.41 -12.54
N LEU A 78 1.68 -7.13 -12.48
CA LEU A 78 1.88 -6.20 -13.60
C LEU A 78 3.36 -6.06 -14.00
N THR A 79 4.27 -6.07 -13.03
CA THR A 79 5.71 -5.96 -13.35
C THR A 79 6.26 -7.22 -14.00
N VAL A 80 5.75 -8.40 -13.63
CA VAL A 80 6.23 -9.69 -14.12
C VAL A 80 5.54 -10.09 -15.43
N ASP A 81 4.20 -9.94 -15.48
CA ASP A 81 3.38 -10.50 -16.55
C ASP A 81 3.15 -9.49 -17.69
N ASP A 82 3.02 -8.21 -17.37
CA ASP A 82 2.70 -7.14 -18.34
C ASP A 82 3.90 -6.21 -18.64
N GLY A 83 5.06 -6.50 -18.07
CA GLY A 83 6.30 -5.79 -18.36
C GLY A 83 6.35 -4.34 -17.85
N VAL A 84 5.57 -4.02 -16.82
CA VAL A 84 5.62 -2.71 -16.18
C VAL A 84 6.97 -2.53 -15.48
N HIS A 85 7.72 -1.50 -15.85
CA HIS A 85 9.02 -1.19 -15.23
C HIS A 85 9.08 0.20 -14.58
N THR A 86 8.07 1.06 -14.83
CA THR A 86 8.05 2.43 -14.29
C THR A 86 6.85 2.62 -13.36
N VAL A 87 7.12 3.13 -12.15
CA VAL A 87 6.09 3.60 -11.21
C VAL A 87 6.01 5.12 -11.26
N LEU A 88 4.79 5.62 -11.46
CA LEU A 88 4.43 7.03 -11.44
C LEU A 88 3.61 7.31 -10.16
N PRO A 89 4.26 7.67 -9.05
CA PRO A 89 3.58 7.83 -7.75
C PRO A 89 2.84 9.16 -7.65
N GLY A 90 1.86 9.24 -6.75
CA GLY A 90 1.20 10.49 -6.40
C GLY A 90 2.13 11.49 -5.70
N HIS A 91 3.13 10.98 -4.97
CA HIS A 91 4.11 11.79 -4.24
C HIS A 91 5.52 11.25 -4.40
N GLY A 92 6.50 12.14 -4.58
CA GLY A 92 7.92 11.82 -4.74
C GLY A 92 8.32 11.65 -6.21
N PRO A 93 9.57 11.21 -6.47
CA PRO A 93 10.07 11.03 -7.83
C PRO A 93 9.50 9.79 -8.51
N VAL A 94 9.57 9.76 -9.83
CA VAL A 94 9.35 8.55 -10.66
C VAL A 94 10.37 7.49 -10.26
N LEU A 95 9.96 6.22 -10.31
CA LEU A 95 10.79 5.08 -9.98
C LEU A 95 10.87 4.16 -11.22
N GLU A 96 12.09 3.90 -11.70
CA GLU A 96 12.35 3.17 -12.95
C GLU A 96 12.54 1.66 -12.75
N ASP A 97 12.50 1.16 -11.52
CA ASP A 97 12.55 -0.26 -11.16
C ASP A 97 11.26 -0.65 -10.41
N ALA A 98 10.17 -0.76 -11.14
CA ALA A 98 8.86 -1.06 -10.56
C ALA A 98 8.86 -2.40 -9.80
N GLN A 99 9.53 -3.44 -10.32
CA GLN A 99 9.58 -4.74 -9.66
C GLN A 99 10.34 -4.66 -8.34
N GLY A 100 11.55 -4.10 -8.34
CA GLY A 100 12.36 -3.96 -7.13
C GLY A 100 11.67 -3.11 -6.08
N VAL A 101 10.97 -2.05 -6.49
CA VAL A 101 10.18 -1.19 -5.59
C VAL A 101 9.03 -1.96 -4.93
N VAL A 102 8.24 -2.70 -5.70
CA VAL A 102 7.11 -3.46 -5.15
C VAL A 102 7.61 -4.59 -4.23
N GLU A 103 8.68 -5.27 -4.59
CA GLU A 103 9.31 -6.28 -3.74
C GLU A 103 9.85 -5.67 -2.44
N PHE A 104 10.47 -4.49 -2.50
CA PHE A 104 10.87 -3.73 -1.31
C PHE A 104 9.68 -3.44 -0.40
N TYR A 105 8.57 -2.97 -0.95
CA TYR A 105 7.36 -2.70 -0.17
C TYR A 105 6.82 -3.95 0.50
N LEU A 106 6.73 -5.08 -0.20
CA LEU A 106 6.29 -6.37 0.36
C LEU A 106 7.21 -6.83 1.50
N ALA A 107 8.54 -6.79 1.29
CA ALA A 107 9.51 -7.16 2.30
C ALA A 107 9.46 -6.23 3.52
N HIS A 108 9.34 -4.91 3.30
CA HIS A 108 9.19 -3.93 4.37
C HIS A 108 7.93 -4.20 5.22
N ARG A 109 6.78 -4.50 4.58
CA ARG A 109 5.54 -4.83 5.30
C ARG A 109 5.67 -6.11 6.12
N ALA A 110 6.25 -7.17 5.52
CA ALA A 110 6.49 -8.43 6.23
C ALA A 110 7.41 -8.22 7.45
N HIS A 111 8.48 -7.45 7.29
CA HIS A 111 9.40 -7.14 8.39
C HIS A 111 8.71 -6.37 9.52
N ARG A 112 7.94 -5.32 9.20
CA ARG A 112 7.20 -4.54 10.22
C ARG A 112 6.13 -5.37 10.92
N LEU A 113 5.42 -6.24 10.18
CA LEU A 113 4.42 -7.14 10.77
C LEU A 113 5.07 -8.11 11.77
N ALA A 114 6.20 -8.72 11.42
CA ALA A 114 6.93 -9.61 12.32
C ALA A 114 7.43 -8.88 13.59
N GLN A 115 7.85 -7.61 13.48
CA GLN A 115 8.23 -6.82 14.65
C GLN A 115 7.04 -6.56 15.58
N VAL A 116 5.85 -6.29 15.03
CA VAL A 116 4.62 -6.09 15.80
C VAL A 116 4.19 -7.40 16.47
N GLU A 117 4.22 -8.52 15.75
CA GLU A 117 3.93 -9.86 16.29
C GLU A 117 4.84 -10.19 17.48
N THR A 118 6.16 -10.03 17.34
CA THR A 118 7.12 -10.22 18.43
C THR A 118 6.83 -9.29 19.61
N ALA A 119 6.51 -8.02 19.36
CA ALA A 119 6.18 -7.10 20.45
C ALA A 119 4.94 -7.54 21.24
N VAL A 120 3.92 -8.11 20.55
CA VAL A 120 2.73 -8.65 21.21
C VAL A 120 3.07 -9.89 22.05
N GLU A 121 3.92 -10.78 21.55
CA GLU A 121 4.44 -11.95 22.31
C GLU A 121 5.21 -11.49 23.56
N ASP A 122 5.99 -10.42 23.48
CA ASP A 122 6.72 -9.79 24.59
C ASP A 122 5.81 -9.04 25.58
N GLY A 123 4.49 -8.98 25.32
CA GLY A 123 3.50 -8.42 26.22
C GLY A 123 3.07 -6.97 25.94
N TYR A 124 3.53 -6.35 24.88
CA TYR A 124 3.07 -5.04 24.43
C TYR A 124 1.72 -5.16 23.70
N ARG A 125 0.61 -4.90 24.39
CA ARG A 125 -0.73 -5.22 23.89
C ARG A 125 -1.54 -4.01 23.41
N THR A 126 -1.04 -2.81 23.58
CA THR A 126 -1.72 -1.60 23.10
C THR A 126 -0.97 -1.01 21.92
N PRO A 127 -1.66 -0.42 20.92
CA PRO A 127 -1.00 0.20 19.77
C PRO A 127 0.09 1.21 20.17
N GLY A 128 -0.18 2.05 21.19
CA GLY A 128 0.82 3.00 21.70
C GLY A 128 2.07 2.32 22.27
N ALA A 129 1.91 1.25 23.09
CA ALA A 129 3.04 0.52 23.64
C ALA A 129 3.86 -0.19 22.56
N VAL A 130 3.20 -0.75 21.54
CA VAL A 130 3.88 -1.33 20.36
C VAL A 130 4.65 -0.26 19.59
N VAL A 131 4.07 0.93 19.40
CA VAL A 131 4.77 2.05 18.75
C VAL A 131 6.01 2.46 19.53
N GLU A 132 5.92 2.63 20.85
CA GLU A 132 7.06 2.98 21.68
C GLU A 132 8.21 1.95 21.59
N HIS A 133 7.88 0.68 21.43
CA HIS A 133 8.86 -0.41 21.32
C HIS A 133 9.41 -0.56 19.90
N VAL A 134 8.54 -0.66 18.89
CA VAL A 134 8.92 -1.00 17.49
C VAL A 134 9.41 0.22 16.70
N TYR A 135 8.91 1.43 17.04
CA TYR A 135 9.19 2.67 16.32
C TYR A 135 10.00 3.67 17.16
N ALA A 136 10.79 3.18 18.11
CA ALA A 136 11.61 4.02 19.01
C ALA A 136 12.63 4.90 18.25
N ASP A 137 13.08 4.46 17.09
CA ASP A 137 13.99 5.16 16.18
C ASP A 137 13.28 6.18 15.26
N VAL A 138 11.95 6.17 15.23
CA VAL A 138 11.14 7.09 14.41
C VAL A 138 10.85 8.37 15.18
N ALA A 139 10.92 9.51 14.49
CA ALA A 139 10.60 10.80 15.09
C ALA A 139 9.20 10.78 15.74
N ARG A 140 9.10 11.24 16.99
CA ARG A 140 7.85 11.22 17.79
C ARG A 140 6.67 11.93 17.12
N SER A 141 6.94 12.92 16.26
CA SER A 141 5.92 13.60 15.47
C SER A 141 5.18 12.66 14.49
N LEU A 142 5.78 11.52 14.14
CA LEU A 142 5.19 10.50 13.26
C LEU A 142 4.49 9.37 14.03
N TRP A 143 4.60 9.32 15.36
CA TRP A 143 4.00 8.27 16.16
C TRP A 143 2.48 8.19 16.05
N PRO A 144 1.71 9.29 15.93
CA PRO A 144 0.27 9.17 15.70
C PRO A 144 -0.08 8.42 14.41
N ALA A 145 0.67 8.64 13.33
CA ALA A 145 0.48 7.89 12.08
C ALA A 145 0.97 6.43 12.20
N ALA A 146 2.07 6.19 12.93
CA ALA A 146 2.56 4.86 13.23
C ALA A 146 1.54 4.06 14.05
N GLU A 147 0.85 4.69 15.02
CA GLU A 147 -0.19 4.03 15.82
C GLU A 147 -1.37 3.57 14.98
N LEU A 148 -1.80 4.36 13.99
CA LEU A 148 -2.85 3.93 13.06
C LEU A 148 -2.40 2.74 12.21
N SER A 149 -1.14 2.72 11.76
CA SER A 149 -0.58 1.58 11.05
C SER A 149 -0.42 0.34 11.94
N VAL A 150 -0.05 0.50 13.20
CA VAL A 150 0.01 -0.61 14.16
C VAL A 150 -1.38 -1.18 14.42
N ARG A 151 -2.42 -0.35 14.52
CA ARG A 151 -3.82 -0.83 14.62
C ARG A 151 -4.20 -1.72 13.46
N ALA A 152 -3.89 -1.32 12.22
CA ALA A 152 -4.15 -2.14 11.03
C ALA A 152 -3.34 -3.45 11.02
N GLN A 153 -2.13 -3.46 11.59
CA GLN A 153 -1.30 -4.67 11.73
C GLN A 153 -1.83 -5.61 12.80
N LEU A 154 -2.25 -5.09 13.96
CA LEU A 154 -2.87 -5.90 15.03
C LEU A 154 -4.18 -6.53 14.55
N GLU A 155 -5.06 -5.76 13.89
CA GLU A 155 -6.28 -6.29 13.28
C GLU A 155 -5.97 -7.44 12.31
N TYR A 156 -4.97 -7.27 11.45
CA TYR A 156 -4.54 -8.31 10.51
C TYR A 156 -4.05 -9.58 11.24
N LEU A 157 -3.23 -9.44 12.29
CA LEU A 157 -2.73 -10.56 13.07
C LEU A 157 -3.86 -11.31 13.79
N GLU A 158 -4.83 -10.58 14.39
CA GLU A 158 -6.02 -11.16 15.02
C GLU A 158 -6.90 -11.92 14.03
N GLU A 159 -7.20 -11.33 12.87
CA GLU A 159 -8.01 -11.94 11.80
C GLU A 159 -7.38 -13.26 11.28
N HIS A 160 -6.06 -13.38 11.34
CA HIS A 160 -5.34 -14.57 10.88
C HIS A 160 -4.97 -15.54 12.00
N GLY A 161 -5.38 -15.26 13.24
CA GLY A 161 -5.11 -16.11 14.41
C GLY A 161 -3.63 -16.23 14.75
N LEU A 162 -2.85 -15.17 14.51
CA LEU A 162 -1.41 -15.11 14.77
C LEU A 162 -1.10 -14.53 16.15
N ILE A 163 -2.07 -13.83 16.76
CA ILE A 163 -2.02 -13.31 18.14
C ILE A 163 -3.35 -13.50 18.85
#